data_4e4e29acbecf08491cb096bff6a5c309
#
_entry.id   4e4e29acbecf08491cb096bff6a5c309
#
_cell.length_a   1.000
_cell.length_b   1.000
_cell.length_c   1.000
_cell.angle_alpha   90.00
_cell.angle_beta   90.00
_cell.angle_gamma   90.00
#
_symmetry.space_group_name_H-M   'P 1'
#
loop_
_entity.id
_entity.type
_entity.pdbx_description
1 polymer ?
#
loop_
_entity_poly.entity_id
_entity_poly.type
_entity_poly.pdbx_seq_one_letter_code
_entity_poly.pdbx_strand_id
1 'polypeptide(L)'
;MQMTKKTKKADRYKYGTSQLFNFAKESYLERTSRPIYAIFFLLPFIIFYEVGTILINTDVLSRTQVRVVAFVWLQNFLEHIGFSSKAAWAIPPLAVVVTLVAMQLASQKDWYFVFSDIWPMAVECILLAVPLIVLSLFLSSPPMAGVMGAGESRGNGQFLLADIVTGIGAGIYEELVFRLILICVLMFLFEDLLGFDRRSSVVISVCISAAMFSAHHHIDFFTGRVNQRDLFNWVKFGFRTLAGIYFAVLFAIRGFGITAGTHAFYDIIATVINAFFFPPTGN
;
A
#
# COMPACT_ATOMS: atom_id res chain seq x y z
N MET A 1 -16.78 23.23 -44.43
CA MET A 1 -17.35 22.49 -43.30
C MET A 1 -16.40 21.39 -42.88
N GLN A 2 -15.25 21.74 -42.25
CA GLN A 2 -14.18 20.79 -41.81
C GLN A 2 -13.43 21.35 -40.61
N MET A 3 -14.12 21.68 -39.50
CA MET A 3 -13.49 22.24 -38.28
C MET A 3 -13.94 21.61 -36.96
N THR A 4 -14.43 20.38 -36.93
CA THR A 4 -14.97 19.80 -35.69
C THR A 4 -14.37 18.45 -35.26
N LYS A 5 -13.29 17.97 -35.94
CA LYS A 5 -12.66 16.67 -35.56
C LYS A 5 -11.30 16.79 -34.83
N LYS A 6 -10.69 17.99 -34.75
CA LYS A 6 -9.37 18.13 -34.09
C LYS A 6 -9.42 18.45 -32.60
N THR A 7 -10.52 18.94 -32.07
CA THR A 7 -10.66 19.33 -30.67
C THR A 7 -10.90 18.17 -29.71
N LYS A 8 -11.54 17.09 -30.15
CA LYS A 8 -11.83 15.93 -29.29
C LYS A 8 -10.61 15.04 -28.96
N LYS A 9 -9.52 15.13 -29.74
CA LYS A 9 -8.32 14.30 -29.48
C LYS A 9 -7.32 14.98 -28.54
N ALA A 10 -7.36 16.29 -28.41
CA ALA A 10 -6.48 17.06 -27.52
C ALA A 10 -6.91 17.01 -26.05
N ASP A 11 -8.22 16.84 -25.78
CA ASP A 11 -8.72 16.76 -24.39
C ASP A 11 -8.53 15.38 -23.74
N ARG A 12 -8.27 14.33 -24.54
CA ARG A 12 -8.09 12.96 -24.03
C ARG A 12 -6.75 12.75 -23.30
N TYR A 13 -5.76 13.63 -23.49
CA TYR A 13 -4.42 13.53 -22.88
C TYR A 13 -4.19 14.51 -21.71
N LYS A 14 -5.21 15.28 -21.31
CA LYS A 14 -5.09 16.27 -20.23
C LYS A 14 -5.28 15.70 -18.81
N TYR A 15 -5.69 14.46 -18.71
CA TYR A 15 -5.87 13.81 -17.41
C TYR A 15 -4.70 12.85 -17.17
N GLY A 16 -3.72 13.32 -16.40
CA GLY A 16 -2.69 12.45 -15.85
C GLY A 16 -3.34 11.28 -15.08
N THR A 17 -2.79 10.14 -15.23
CA THR A 17 -3.30 8.78 -15.04
C THR A 17 -3.72 8.40 -13.61
N SER A 18 -3.91 9.28 -12.63
CA SER A 18 -4.16 8.84 -11.26
C SER A 18 -4.96 9.78 -10.35
N GLN A 19 -5.50 10.89 -10.81
CA GLN A 19 -6.22 11.79 -9.91
C GLN A 19 -7.67 12.04 -10.37
N LEU A 20 -8.62 11.68 -9.51
CA LEU A 20 -10.04 11.98 -9.70
C LEU A 20 -10.35 13.48 -9.53
N PHE A 21 -9.48 14.24 -8.88
CA PHE A 21 -9.67 15.65 -8.58
C PHE A 21 -8.54 16.51 -9.13
N ASN A 22 -8.92 17.61 -9.78
CA ASN A 22 -7.98 18.66 -10.17
C ASN A 22 -7.82 19.64 -9.00
N PHE A 23 -6.73 19.54 -8.26
CA PHE A 23 -6.38 20.52 -7.26
C PHE A 23 -5.91 21.83 -7.91
N ALA A 24 -6.01 22.94 -7.18
CA ALA A 24 -5.48 24.22 -7.63
C ALA A 24 -3.98 24.07 -7.95
N LYS A 25 -3.55 24.61 -9.11
CA LYS A 25 -2.17 24.54 -9.56
C LYS A 25 -1.24 25.10 -8.47
N GLU A 26 -0.12 24.41 -8.22
CA GLU A 26 0.89 24.75 -7.21
C GLU A 26 0.37 24.77 -5.76
N SER A 27 -0.85 24.26 -5.50
CA SER A 27 -1.30 24.03 -4.12
C SER A 27 -0.53 22.87 -3.48
N TYR A 28 -0.49 22.84 -2.14
CA TYR A 28 0.07 21.71 -1.39
C TYR A 28 -0.48 20.36 -1.87
N LEU A 29 -1.82 20.26 -2.02
CA LEU A 29 -2.47 19.03 -2.46
C LEU A 29 -2.05 18.62 -3.87
N GLU A 30 -1.88 19.55 -4.78
CA GLU A 30 -1.43 19.25 -6.14
C GLU A 30 0.05 18.83 -6.15
N ARG A 31 0.93 19.58 -5.47
CA ARG A 31 2.36 19.26 -5.41
C ARG A 31 2.60 17.88 -4.80
N THR A 32 2.04 17.62 -3.62
CA THR A 32 2.27 16.38 -2.86
C THR A 32 1.59 15.14 -3.47
N SER A 33 0.73 15.32 -4.48
CA SER A 33 0.20 14.22 -5.29
C SER A 33 1.11 13.84 -6.46
N ARG A 34 2.19 14.60 -6.73
CA ARG A 34 3.15 14.27 -7.80
C ARG A 34 4.00 13.05 -7.39
N PRO A 35 4.36 12.15 -8.33
CA PRO A 35 5.17 10.98 -8.00
C PRO A 35 6.54 11.32 -7.41
N ILE A 36 7.13 12.47 -7.75
CA ILE A 36 8.38 12.95 -7.17
C ILE A 36 8.30 13.10 -5.64
N TYR A 37 7.17 13.61 -5.13
CA TYR A 37 6.94 13.69 -3.68
C TYR A 37 6.81 12.32 -3.03
N ALA A 38 6.16 11.36 -3.71
CA ALA A 38 6.08 9.99 -3.22
C ALA A 38 7.47 9.35 -3.10
N ILE A 39 8.39 9.60 -4.05
CA ILE A 39 9.77 9.10 -3.99
C ILE A 39 10.47 9.62 -2.73
N PHE A 40 10.53 10.95 -2.54
CA PHE A 40 11.24 11.53 -1.41
C PHE A 40 10.58 11.23 -0.06
N PHE A 41 9.25 11.13 -0.02
CA PHE A 41 8.51 10.81 1.20
C PHE A 41 8.68 9.35 1.62
N LEU A 42 8.61 8.41 0.67
CA LEU A 42 8.69 6.97 0.97
C LEU A 42 10.11 6.44 1.05
N LEU A 43 11.11 7.13 0.50
CA LEU A 43 12.50 6.67 0.54
C LEU A 43 13.01 6.35 1.95
N PRO A 44 12.79 7.21 2.98
CA PRO A 44 13.15 6.86 4.35
C PRO A 44 12.44 5.60 4.88
N PHE A 45 11.18 5.40 4.53
CA PHE A 45 10.41 4.21 4.93
C PHE A 45 10.96 2.95 4.27
N ILE A 46 11.32 3.01 2.97
CA ILE A 46 11.95 1.90 2.24
C ILE A 46 13.28 1.53 2.90
N ILE A 47 14.14 2.52 3.16
CA ILE A 47 15.43 2.30 3.82
C ILE A 47 15.23 1.69 5.21
N PHE A 48 14.30 2.22 6.01
CA PHE A 48 14.01 1.71 7.34
C PHE A 48 13.50 0.25 7.29
N TYR A 49 12.63 -0.08 6.34
CA TYR A 49 12.15 -1.44 6.14
C TYR A 49 13.29 -2.40 5.76
N GLU A 50 14.12 -2.05 4.78
CA GLU A 50 15.20 -2.93 4.33
C GLU A 50 16.26 -3.13 5.42
N VAL A 51 16.69 -2.07 6.09
CA VAL A 51 17.63 -2.16 7.22
C VAL A 51 17.00 -2.93 8.38
N GLY A 52 15.75 -2.62 8.72
CA GLY A 52 15.01 -3.29 9.79
C GLY A 52 14.87 -4.79 9.55
N THR A 53 14.51 -5.20 8.33
CA THR A 53 14.42 -6.63 7.99
C THR A 53 15.77 -7.34 8.05
N ILE A 54 16.87 -6.70 7.67
CA ILE A 54 18.21 -7.26 7.82
C ILE A 54 18.52 -7.47 9.31
N LEU A 55 18.29 -6.47 10.16
CA LEU A 55 18.59 -6.54 11.59
C LEU A 55 17.76 -7.60 12.31
N ILE A 56 16.46 -7.73 11.97
CA ILE A 56 15.57 -8.71 12.58
C ILE A 56 15.92 -10.13 12.15
N ASN A 57 16.30 -10.35 10.89
CA ASN A 57 16.61 -11.67 10.34
C ASN A 57 18.05 -12.15 10.61
N THR A 58 18.93 -11.28 11.14
CA THR A 58 20.30 -11.67 11.55
C THR A 58 20.33 -12.46 12.86
N ASP A 59 19.25 -12.47 13.63
CA ASP A 59 19.15 -13.37 14.80
C ASP A 59 19.07 -14.82 14.32
N VAL A 60 20.17 -15.54 14.43
CA VAL A 60 20.44 -16.90 13.90
C VAL A 60 19.48 -17.95 14.47
N LEU A 61 18.62 -17.62 15.41
CA LEU A 61 17.65 -18.52 16.08
C LEU A 61 16.26 -18.51 15.44
N SER A 62 15.92 -17.53 14.58
CA SER A 62 14.62 -17.53 13.92
C SER A 62 14.70 -18.18 12.54
N ARG A 63 14.30 -19.44 12.44
CA ARG A 63 14.18 -20.18 11.16
C ARG A 63 13.10 -19.63 10.21
N THR A 64 12.44 -18.53 10.55
CA THR A 64 11.39 -17.90 9.76
C THR A 64 11.80 -16.47 9.42
N GLN A 65 12.01 -16.19 8.14
CA GLN A 65 12.24 -14.82 7.68
C GLN A 65 10.99 -13.98 7.92
N VAL A 66 11.14 -12.88 8.65
CA VAL A 66 10.06 -11.90 8.85
C VAL A 66 10.06 -10.96 7.66
N ARG A 67 9.09 -11.12 6.77
CA ARG A 67 8.86 -10.25 5.61
C ARG A 67 7.38 -10.14 5.28
N VAL A 68 7.00 -9.01 4.70
CA VAL A 68 5.63 -8.78 4.22
C VAL A 68 5.30 -9.74 3.08
N VAL A 69 4.10 -10.30 3.09
CA VAL A 69 3.64 -11.28 2.11
C VAL A 69 3.72 -10.72 0.68
N ALA A 70 3.31 -9.48 0.46
CA ALA A 70 3.38 -8.83 -0.86
C ALA A 70 4.82 -8.71 -1.38
N PHE A 71 5.81 -8.46 -0.50
CA PHE A 71 7.22 -8.50 -0.88
C PHE A 71 7.66 -9.91 -1.29
N VAL A 72 7.27 -10.93 -0.51
CA VAL A 72 7.59 -12.33 -0.79
C VAL A 72 6.99 -12.76 -2.13
N TRP A 73 5.80 -12.31 -2.47
CA TRP A 73 5.19 -12.57 -3.77
C TRP A 73 5.99 -11.99 -4.93
N LEU A 74 6.42 -10.74 -4.80
CA LEU A 74 7.29 -10.12 -5.82
C LEU A 74 8.62 -10.86 -5.94
N GLN A 75 9.22 -11.24 -4.83
CA GLN A 75 10.45 -12.01 -4.81
C GLN A 75 10.28 -13.39 -5.50
N ASN A 76 9.26 -14.16 -5.11
CA ASN A 76 8.99 -15.47 -5.68
C ASN A 76 8.69 -15.40 -7.19
N PHE A 77 7.94 -14.37 -7.61
CA PHE A 77 7.69 -14.14 -9.03
C PHE A 77 8.98 -13.88 -9.79
N LEU A 78 9.88 -13.04 -9.26
CA LEU A 78 11.17 -12.74 -9.88
C LEU A 78 12.05 -14.00 -9.96
N GLU A 79 12.11 -14.82 -8.90
CA GLU A 79 12.84 -16.09 -8.90
C GLU A 79 12.26 -17.06 -9.94
N HIS A 80 10.93 -17.12 -10.07
CA HIS A 80 10.26 -17.97 -11.05
C HIS A 80 10.58 -17.60 -12.51
N ILE A 81 10.76 -16.33 -12.81
CA ILE A 81 11.16 -15.86 -14.15
C ILE A 81 12.69 -15.87 -14.35
N GLY A 82 13.47 -16.41 -13.40
CA GLY A 82 14.89 -16.72 -13.58
C GLY A 82 15.87 -15.74 -12.95
N PHE A 83 15.42 -14.81 -12.12
CA PHE A 83 16.34 -13.97 -11.34
C PHE A 83 16.97 -14.76 -10.20
N SER A 84 18.24 -14.48 -9.89
CA SER A 84 18.87 -15.05 -8.69
C SER A 84 18.21 -14.54 -7.42
N SER A 85 18.25 -15.32 -6.31
CA SER A 85 17.64 -14.92 -5.03
C SER A 85 18.19 -13.58 -4.50
N LYS A 86 19.46 -13.26 -4.77
CA LYS A 86 20.04 -11.95 -4.42
C LYS A 86 19.39 -10.80 -5.23
N ALA A 87 19.19 -11.01 -6.53
CA ALA A 87 18.52 -10.02 -7.38
C ALA A 87 17.03 -9.91 -7.02
N ALA A 88 16.34 -11.03 -6.81
CA ALA A 88 14.95 -11.08 -6.39
C ALA A 88 14.70 -10.37 -5.05
N TRP A 89 15.71 -10.33 -4.19
CA TRP A 89 15.66 -9.56 -2.94
C TRP A 89 15.84 -8.05 -3.14
N ALA A 90 16.73 -7.63 -4.04
CA ALA A 90 17.04 -6.21 -4.25
C ALA A 90 16.08 -5.50 -5.22
N ILE A 91 15.43 -6.25 -6.11
CA ILE A 91 14.57 -5.67 -7.16
C ILE A 91 13.28 -5.04 -6.61
N PRO A 92 12.54 -5.60 -5.63
CA PRO A 92 11.29 -5.00 -5.16
C PRO A 92 11.41 -3.55 -4.66
N PRO A 93 12.36 -3.19 -3.77
CA PRO A 93 12.54 -1.80 -3.35
C PRO A 93 12.95 -0.89 -4.52
N LEU A 94 13.80 -1.39 -5.42
CA LEU A 94 14.18 -0.67 -6.63
C LEU A 94 12.98 -0.49 -7.56
N ALA A 95 12.12 -1.50 -7.70
CA ALA A 95 10.93 -1.43 -8.54
C ALA A 95 9.95 -0.35 -8.07
N VAL A 96 9.78 -0.14 -6.76
CA VAL A 96 8.99 0.99 -6.23
C VAL A 96 9.53 2.31 -6.78
N VAL A 97 10.83 2.55 -6.61
CA VAL A 97 11.48 3.80 -7.04
C VAL A 97 11.41 3.97 -8.55
N VAL A 98 11.74 2.93 -9.31
CA VAL A 98 11.71 2.95 -10.79
C VAL A 98 10.29 3.22 -11.31
N THR A 99 9.28 2.60 -10.71
CA THR A 99 7.88 2.82 -11.10
C THR A 99 7.44 4.26 -10.82
N LEU A 100 7.80 4.82 -9.67
CA LEU A 100 7.48 6.22 -9.35
C LEU A 100 8.22 7.20 -10.25
N VAL A 101 9.48 6.92 -10.61
CA VAL A 101 10.24 7.71 -11.60
C VAL A 101 9.56 7.63 -12.98
N ALA A 102 9.17 6.44 -13.42
CA ALA A 102 8.47 6.25 -14.68
C ALA A 102 7.12 7.02 -14.69
N MET A 103 6.37 6.97 -13.58
CA MET A 103 5.14 7.75 -13.41
C MET A 103 5.42 9.27 -13.45
N GLN A 104 6.50 9.74 -12.83
CA GLN A 104 6.89 11.15 -12.87
C GLN A 104 7.19 11.60 -14.31
N LEU A 105 7.96 10.80 -15.06
CA LEU A 105 8.26 11.05 -16.46
C LEU A 105 6.98 11.05 -17.32
N ALA A 106 6.10 10.09 -17.12
CA ALA A 106 4.84 9.97 -17.85
C ALA A 106 3.86 11.12 -17.54
N SER A 107 3.87 11.62 -16.30
CA SER A 107 2.98 12.71 -15.88
C SER A 107 3.31 14.06 -16.53
N GLN A 108 4.51 14.23 -17.07
CA GLN A 108 5.03 15.50 -17.62
C GLN A 108 4.93 16.69 -16.64
N LYS A 109 4.86 16.40 -15.33
CA LYS A 109 4.84 17.41 -14.27
C LYS A 109 6.26 17.86 -13.94
N ASP A 110 6.37 19.08 -13.40
CA ASP A 110 7.65 19.64 -13.00
C ASP A 110 8.37 18.77 -11.95
N TRP A 111 9.70 18.70 -12.06
CA TRP A 111 10.57 18.02 -11.10
C TRP A 111 10.87 18.88 -9.87
N TYR A 112 10.09 19.93 -9.67
CA TYR A 112 10.24 20.82 -8.52
C TYR A 112 9.72 20.13 -7.25
N PHE A 113 10.52 20.19 -6.19
CA PHE A 113 10.25 19.58 -4.91
C PHE A 113 10.51 20.58 -3.77
N VAL A 114 9.59 20.66 -2.82
CA VAL A 114 9.66 21.51 -1.64
C VAL A 114 9.82 20.63 -0.40
N PHE A 115 11.01 20.62 0.20
CA PHE A 115 11.31 19.74 1.32
C PHE A 115 10.42 19.98 2.54
N SER A 116 9.99 21.23 2.78
CA SER A 116 9.08 21.56 3.89
C SER A 116 7.70 20.91 3.77
N ASP A 117 7.29 20.43 2.59
CA ASP A 117 6.02 19.73 2.41
C ASP A 117 6.03 18.30 3.01
N ILE A 118 7.21 17.71 3.25
CA ILE A 118 7.34 16.34 3.81
C ILE A 118 6.71 16.22 5.20
N TRP A 119 6.91 17.22 6.06
CA TRP A 119 6.32 17.19 7.40
C TRP A 119 4.78 17.27 7.38
N PRO A 120 4.14 18.20 6.65
CA PRO A 120 2.71 18.18 6.45
C PRO A 120 2.19 16.87 5.84
N MET A 121 2.93 16.22 4.92
CA MET A 121 2.55 14.90 4.38
C MET A 121 2.50 13.83 5.48
N ALA A 122 3.48 13.80 6.38
CA ALA A 122 3.48 12.85 7.51
C ALA A 122 2.26 13.10 8.44
N VAL A 123 1.98 14.35 8.77
CA VAL A 123 0.81 14.72 9.58
C VAL A 123 -0.49 14.34 8.86
N GLU A 124 -0.59 14.61 7.57
CA GLU A 124 -1.74 14.21 6.75
C GLU A 124 -1.96 12.69 6.78
N CYS A 125 -0.90 11.90 6.60
CA CYS A 125 -0.98 10.44 6.67
C CYS A 125 -1.47 9.94 8.04
N ILE A 126 -0.98 10.52 9.13
CA ILE A 126 -1.44 10.19 10.49
C ILE A 126 -2.93 10.51 10.66
N LEU A 127 -3.37 11.70 10.21
CA LEU A 127 -4.78 12.09 10.30
C LEU A 127 -5.68 11.20 9.44
N LEU A 128 -5.23 10.82 8.24
CA LEU A 128 -5.94 9.91 7.36
C LEU A 128 -5.95 8.46 7.86
N ALA A 129 -5.05 8.06 8.76
CA ALA A 129 -5.11 6.75 9.42
C ALA A 129 -6.21 6.68 10.50
N VAL A 130 -6.59 7.82 11.10
CA VAL A 130 -7.57 7.88 12.21
C VAL A 130 -8.89 7.19 11.90
N PRO A 131 -9.56 7.40 10.74
CA PRO A 131 -10.81 6.73 10.43
C PRO A 131 -10.73 5.20 10.50
N LEU A 132 -9.62 4.62 10.01
CA LEU A 132 -9.39 3.17 10.06
C LEU A 132 -9.11 2.69 11.47
N ILE A 133 -8.36 3.45 12.26
CA ILE A 133 -8.11 3.16 13.69
C ILE A 133 -9.44 3.15 14.45
N VAL A 134 -10.26 4.18 14.29
CA VAL A 134 -11.58 4.24 14.94
C VAL A 134 -12.47 3.08 14.52
N LEU A 135 -12.51 2.78 13.22
CA LEU A 135 -13.29 1.65 12.70
C LEU A 135 -12.81 0.32 13.27
N SER A 136 -11.48 0.11 13.35
CA SER A 136 -10.90 -1.12 13.91
C SER A 136 -11.24 -1.29 15.39
N LEU A 137 -11.13 -0.21 16.19
CA LEU A 137 -11.50 -0.22 17.61
C LEU A 137 -12.98 -0.48 17.81
N PHE A 138 -13.85 0.10 16.95
CA PHE A 138 -15.29 -0.10 17.03
C PHE A 138 -15.71 -1.55 16.74
N LEU A 139 -15.04 -2.19 15.75
CA LEU A 139 -15.31 -3.59 15.39
C LEU A 139 -14.66 -4.59 16.35
N SER A 140 -13.77 -4.13 17.23
CA SER A 140 -12.95 -4.97 18.13
C SER A 140 -13.52 -5.07 19.55
N SER A 141 -14.82 -5.22 19.75
CA SER A 141 -15.43 -5.37 21.07
C SER A 141 -15.76 -6.84 21.41
N PRO A 142 -15.24 -7.43 22.45
CA PRO A 142 -14.01 -7.24 23.24
C PRO A 142 -12.76 -7.83 22.56
N PRO A 143 -11.54 -7.60 23.06
CA PRO A 143 -10.37 -7.20 22.27
C PRO A 143 -10.04 -8.16 21.12
N MET A 144 -10.25 -7.71 19.91
CA MET A 144 -9.81 -8.43 18.70
C MET A 144 -8.37 -8.01 18.34
N ALA A 145 -7.40 -8.40 19.19
CA ALA A 145 -5.99 -8.27 18.88
C ALA A 145 -5.61 -8.80 17.49
N GLY A 146 -6.44 -9.65 16.90
CA GLY A 146 -6.24 -10.18 15.58
C GLY A 146 -6.87 -9.41 14.41
N VAL A 147 -7.63 -8.32 14.61
CA VAL A 147 -8.14 -7.49 13.50
C VAL A 147 -7.07 -6.53 13.01
N MET A 148 -6.21 -6.09 13.91
CA MET A 148 -5.13 -5.15 13.64
C MET A 148 -3.85 -5.85 13.18
N GLY A 149 -3.83 -6.87 12.38
CA GLY A 149 -2.61 -7.40 11.75
C GLY A 149 -1.41 -7.68 12.67
N ALA A 150 -1.54 -7.38 13.98
CA ALA A 150 -0.50 -7.62 14.94
C ALA A 150 -0.35 -9.14 15.10
N GLY A 151 0.75 -9.68 14.59
CA GLY A 151 1.24 -10.99 14.98
C GLY A 151 1.22 -11.06 16.51
N GLU A 152 1.05 -12.24 17.08
CA GLU A 152 1.03 -12.48 18.52
C GLU A 152 2.08 -11.58 19.20
N SER A 153 1.62 -10.52 19.88
CA SER A 153 2.48 -9.61 20.63
C SER A 153 3.03 -10.39 21.82
N ARG A 154 4.15 -11.03 21.60
CA ARG A 154 4.97 -11.57 22.68
C ARG A 154 5.78 -10.42 23.25
N GLY A 155 5.55 -10.07 24.50
CA GLY A 155 6.03 -8.89 25.23
C GLY A 155 7.54 -8.62 25.32
N ASN A 156 8.24 -8.63 24.19
CA ASN A 156 9.64 -8.27 24.06
C ASN A 156 9.78 -7.14 23.05
N GLY A 157 10.53 -6.09 23.36
CA GLY A 157 10.74 -4.94 22.48
C GLY A 157 11.23 -5.28 21.05
N GLN A 158 11.85 -6.46 20.86
CA GLN A 158 12.24 -6.96 19.54
C GLN A 158 11.03 -7.31 18.66
N PHE A 159 9.93 -7.80 19.23
CA PHE A 159 8.70 -8.10 18.50
C PHE A 159 7.99 -6.83 18.08
N LEU A 160 7.95 -5.82 18.94
CA LEU A 160 7.37 -4.51 18.60
C LEU A 160 8.10 -3.87 17.40
N LEU A 161 9.43 -3.93 17.38
CA LEU A 161 10.21 -3.43 16.24
C LEU A 161 9.94 -4.23 14.98
N ALA A 162 9.82 -5.56 15.08
CA ALA A 162 9.49 -6.42 13.94
C ALA A 162 8.11 -6.08 13.36
N ASP A 163 7.11 -5.87 14.21
CA ASP A 163 5.76 -5.49 13.80
C ASP A 163 5.72 -4.09 13.16
N ILE A 164 6.48 -3.13 13.69
CA ILE A 164 6.62 -1.79 13.08
C ILE A 164 7.30 -1.88 11.70
N VAL A 165 8.39 -2.65 11.60
CA VAL A 165 9.10 -2.82 10.32
C VAL A 165 8.19 -3.49 9.30
N THR A 166 7.47 -4.55 9.67
CA THR A 166 6.53 -5.23 8.76
C THR A 166 5.36 -4.34 8.37
N GLY A 167 4.82 -3.53 9.29
CA GLY A 167 3.76 -2.56 8.99
C GLY A 167 4.20 -1.50 7.98
N ILE A 168 5.43 -0.99 8.10
CA ILE A 168 5.99 -0.08 7.08
C ILE A 168 6.10 -0.77 5.72
N GLY A 169 6.58 -2.02 5.70
CA GLY A 169 6.66 -2.80 4.47
C GLY A 169 5.28 -3.08 3.86
N ALA A 170 4.27 -3.39 4.68
CA ALA A 170 2.89 -3.58 4.24
C ALA A 170 2.37 -2.31 3.53
N GLY A 171 2.50 -1.15 4.17
CA GLY A 171 2.10 0.12 3.58
C GLY A 171 2.73 0.40 2.21
N ILE A 172 3.94 -0.06 1.94
CA ILE A 172 4.63 0.16 0.66
C ILE A 172 4.26 -0.93 -0.36
N TYR A 173 4.49 -2.20 -0.03
CA TYR A 173 4.44 -3.29 -1.00
C TYR A 173 3.03 -3.80 -1.27
N GLU A 174 2.13 -3.74 -0.28
CA GLU A 174 0.72 -4.07 -0.51
C GLU A 174 0.03 -2.99 -1.34
N GLU A 175 0.34 -1.70 -1.08
CA GLU A 175 -0.17 -0.62 -1.92
C GLU A 175 0.41 -0.69 -3.34
N LEU A 176 1.68 -1.06 -3.50
CA LEU A 176 2.28 -1.30 -4.83
C LEU A 176 1.52 -2.40 -5.58
N VAL A 177 1.30 -3.55 -4.93
CA VAL A 177 0.68 -4.72 -5.57
C VAL A 177 -0.81 -4.48 -5.84
N PHE A 178 -1.57 -4.04 -4.84
CA PHE A 178 -3.04 -3.98 -4.94
C PHE A 178 -3.54 -2.69 -5.58
N ARG A 179 -2.89 -1.53 -5.39
CA ARG A 179 -3.39 -0.25 -5.93
C ARG A 179 -2.69 0.12 -7.22
N LEU A 180 -1.38 -0.01 -7.28
CA LEU A 180 -0.65 0.43 -8.44
C LEU A 180 -0.62 -0.62 -9.55
N ILE A 181 -0.32 -1.88 -9.23
CA ILE A 181 -0.25 -2.94 -10.24
C ILE A 181 -1.65 -3.50 -10.55
N LEU A 182 -2.34 -4.04 -9.54
CA LEU A 182 -3.57 -4.78 -9.75
C LEU A 182 -4.69 -3.90 -10.32
N ILE A 183 -4.93 -2.69 -9.78
CA ILE A 183 -5.96 -1.80 -10.33
C ILE A 183 -5.61 -1.42 -11.77
N CYS A 184 -4.34 -1.13 -12.10
CA CYS A 184 -3.96 -0.83 -13.49
C CYS A 184 -4.21 -2.02 -14.43
N VAL A 185 -3.88 -3.24 -14.00
CA VAL A 185 -4.16 -4.47 -14.79
C VAL A 185 -5.64 -4.69 -14.97
N LEU A 186 -6.45 -4.52 -13.92
CA LEU A 186 -7.91 -4.66 -13.98
C LEU A 186 -8.54 -3.56 -14.85
N MET A 187 -8.06 -2.33 -14.76
CA MET A 187 -8.53 -1.24 -15.63
C MET A 187 -8.23 -1.54 -17.09
N PHE A 188 -7.00 -1.98 -17.41
CA PHE A 188 -6.66 -2.42 -18.76
C PHE A 188 -7.58 -3.56 -19.24
N LEU A 189 -7.82 -4.55 -18.37
CA LEU A 189 -8.70 -5.67 -18.70
C LEU A 189 -10.15 -5.23 -18.98
N PHE A 190 -10.74 -4.42 -18.09
CA PHE A 190 -12.16 -4.06 -18.19
C PHE A 190 -12.41 -2.93 -19.19
N GLU A 191 -11.60 -1.87 -19.19
CA GLU A 191 -11.81 -0.72 -20.06
C GLU A 191 -11.27 -0.97 -21.48
N ASP A 192 -10.00 -1.44 -21.60
CA ASP A 192 -9.35 -1.54 -22.91
C ASP A 192 -9.65 -2.84 -23.64
N LEU A 193 -9.68 -3.99 -22.93
CA LEU A 193 -9.88 -5.31 -23.56
C LEU A 193 -11.35 -5.71 -23.64
N LEU A 194 -12.14 -5.52 -22.58
CA LEU A 194 -13.55 -5.91 -22.52
C LEU A 194 -14.51 -4.79 -22.95
N GLY A 195 -14.02 -3.55 -23.10
CA GLY A 195 -14.79 -2.41 -23.61
C GLY A 195 -15.85 -1.89 -22.64
N PHE A 196 -15.67 -2.10 -21.32
CA PHE A 196 -16.56 -1.53 -20.33
C PHE A 196 -16.39 -0.01 -20.27
N ASP A 197 -17.42 0.71 -19.85
CA ASP A 197 -17.29 2.13 -19.60
C ASP A 197 -16.32 2.39 -18.41
N ARG A 198 -15.62 3.52 -18.45
CA ARG A 198 -14.61 3.88 -17.46
C ARG A 198 -15.11 3.84 -16.01
N ARG A 199 -16.35 4.30 -15.77
CA ARG A 199 -16.93 4.33 -14.42
C ARG A 199 -17.10 2.93 -13.86
N SER A 200 -17.69 2.03 -14.64
CA SER A 200 -17.88 0.62 -14.27
C SER A 200 -16.54 -0.09 -14.08
N SER A 201 -15.58 0.14 -14.98
CA SER A 201 -14.22 -0.41 -14.88
C SER A 201 -13.53 0.00 -13.58
N VAL A 202 -13.61 1.28 -13.19
CA VAL A 202 -13.05 1.77 -11.92
C VAL A 202 -13.70 1.10 -10.72
N VAL A 203 -15.04 1.08 -10.66
CA VAL A 203 -15.77 0.49 -9.51
C VAL A 203 -15.46 -0.99 -9.36
N ILE A 204 -15.52 -1.76 -10.46
CA ILE A 204 -15.25 -3.20 -10.45
C ILE A 204 -13.78 -3.45 -10.03
N SER A 205 -12.81 -2.70 -10.59
CA SER A 205 -11.40 -2.85 -10.27
C SER A 205 -11.11 -2.56 -8.80
N VAL A 206 -11.72 -1.51 -8.25
CA VAL A 206 -11.57 -1.16 -6.81
C VAL A 206 -12.17 -2.25 -5.93
N CYS A 207 -13.39 -2.75 -6.25
CA CYS A 207 -14.02 -3.81 -5.47
C CYS A 207 -13.22 -5.11 -5.48
N ILE A 208 -12.74 -5.54 -6.66
CA ILE A 208 -11.92 -6.75 -6.80
C ILE A 208 -10.59 -6.57 -6.06
N SER A 209 -9.90 -5.45 -6.25
CA SER A 209 -8.64 -5.16 -5.57
C SER A 209 -8.80 -5.17 -4.05
N ALA A 210 -9.87 -4.57 -3.53
CA ALA A 210 -10.15 -4.54 -2.10
C ALA A 210 -10.48 -5.92 -1.53
N ALA A 211 -11.25 -6.73 -2.25
CA ALA A 211 -11.55 -8.10 -1.85
C ALA A 211 -10.30 -8.99 -1.86
N MET A 212 -9.46 -8.89 -2.90
CA MET A 212 -8.18 -9.60 -2.98
C MET A 212 -7.20 -9.15 -1.90
N PHE A 213 -7.15 -7.84 -1.61
CA PHE A 213 -6.38 -7.30 -0.49
C PHE A 213 -6.82 -7.91 0.85
N SER A 214 -8.10 -8.11 1.08
CA SER A 214 -8.55 -8.82 2.29
C SER A 214 -8.22 -10.31 2.27
N ALA A 215 -8.45 -10.96 1.12
CA ALA A 215 -8.28 -12.41 0.98
C ALA A 215 -6.82 -12.87 1.17
N HIS A 216 -5.82 -12.06 0.73
CA HIS A 216 -4.40 -12.45 0.83
C HIS A 216 -3.90 -12.61 2.28
N HIS A 217 -4.55 -12.00 3.25
CA HIS A 217 -4.23 -12.21 4.66
C HIS A 217 -4.64 -13.61 5.15
N HIS A 218 -5.63 -14.21 4.51
CA HIS A 218 -6.18 -15.52 4.91
C HIS A 218 -5.65 -16.67 4.05
N ILE A 219 -5.28 -16.39 2.79
CA ILE A 219 -4.85 -17.40 1.82
C ILE A 219 -3.65 -16.86 1.03
N ASP A 220 -2.59 -17.63 0.95
CA ASP A 220 -1.49 -17.36 0.02
C ASP A 220 -1.93 -17.76 -1.41
N PHE A 221 -2.06 -16.79 -2.29
CA PHE A 221 -2.53 -16.99 -3.67
C PHE A 221 -1.58 -17.82 -4.54
N PHE A 222 -0.29 -17.88 -4.21
CA PHE A 222 0.68 -18.65 -4.99
C PHE A 222 0.73 -20.12 -4.54
N THR A 223 0.60 -20.38 -3.26
CA THR A 223 0.68 -21.74 -2.73
C THR A 223 -0.67 -22.36 -2.44
N GLY A 224 -1.75 -21.56 -2.43
CA GLY A 224 -3.09 -21.97 -2.02
C GLY A 224 -3.22 -22.34 -0.55
N ARG A 225 -2.19 -22.08 0.26
CA ARG A 225 -2.18 -22.43 1.68
C ARG A 225 -2.96 -21.41 2.50
N VAL A 226 -3.80 -21.93 3.41
CA VAL A 226 -4.50 -21.10 4.39
C VAL A 226 -3.49 -20.60 5.44
N ASN A 227 -3.56 -19.31 5.76
CA ASN A 227 -2.76 -18.73 6.81
C ASN A 227 -3.21 -19.22 8.18
N GLN A 228 -2.44 -20.10 8.81
CA GLN A 228 -2.76 -20.67 10.11
C GLN A 228 -2.72 -19.64 11.26
N ARG A 229 -2.03 -18.53 11.07
CA ARG A 229 -1.94 -17.44 12.07
C ARG A 229 -3.11 -16.46 11.98
N ASP A 230 -3.80 -16.40 10.85
CA ASP A 230 -4.93 -15.50 10.62
C ASP A 230 -6.05 -16.24 9.88
N LEU A 231 -6.74 -17.11 10.65
CA LEU A 231 -7.87 -17.88 10.13
C LEU A 231 -8.98 -16.95 9.64
N PHE A 232 -9.69 -17.41 8.62
CA PHE A 232 -10.78 -16.64 8.01
C PHE A 232 -11.85 -16.26 9.04
N ASN A 233 -12.17 -14.97 9.05
CA ASN A 233 -13.23 -14.39 9.87
C ASN A 233 -13.94 -13.30 9.09
N TRP A 234 -15.26 -13.34 9.01
CA TRP A 234 -16.07 -12.39 8.24
C TRP A 234 -15.88 -10.93 8.69
N VAL A 235 -15.70 -10.67 9.98
CA VAL A 235 -15.48 -9.31 10.49
C VAL A 235 -14.13 -8.79 10.04
N LYS A 236 -13.07 -9.62 10.17
CA LYS A 236 -11.72 -9.25 9.67
C LYS A 236 -11.72 -9.04 8.16
N PHE A 237 -12.35 -9.98 7.42
CA PHE A 237 -12.45 -9.88 5.97
C PHE A 237 -13.18 -8.60 5.56
N GLY A 238 -14.33 -8.30 6.18
CA GLY A 238 -15.11 -7.10 5.91
C GLY A 238 -14.35 -5.83 6.24
N PHE A 239 -13.70 -5.77 7.42
CA PHE A 239 -12.86 -4.63 7.80
C PHE A 239 -11.76 -4.37 6.79
N ARG A 240 -10.97 -5.40 6.43
CA ARG A 240 -9.86 -5.27 5.47
C ARG A 240 -10.35 -4.91 4.06
N THR A 241 -11.53 -5.41 3.66
CA THR A 241 -12.14 -5.01 2.38
C THR A 241 -12.51 -3.53 2.39
N LEU A 242 -13.12 -3.03 3.47
CA LEU A 242 -13.43 -1.60 3.64
C LEU A 242 -12.16 -0.75 3.67
N ALA A 243 -11.13 -1.18 4.41
CA ALA A 243 -9.82 -0.53 4.40
C ALA A 243 -9.22 -0.54 2.98
N GLY A 244 -9.37 -1.64 2.25
CA GLY A 244 -8.95 -1.77 0.85
C GLY A 244 -9.62 -0.77 -0.07
N ILE A 245 -10.93 -0.57 0.07
CA ILE A 245 -11.68 0.46 -0.68
C ILE A 245 -11.20 1.86 -0.27
N TYR A 246 -11.02 2.10 1.03
CA TYR A 246 -10.53 3.38 1.54
C TYR A 246 -9.18 3.76 0.94
N PHE A 247 -8.20 2.85 0.96
CA PHE A 247 -6.89 3.09 0.35
C PHE A 247 -6.96 3.25 -1.17
N ALA A 248 -7.85 2.54 -1.87
CA ALA A 248 -8.04 2.72 -3.30
C ALA A 248 -8.61 4.11 -3.63
N VAL A 249 -9.57 4.61 -2.84
CA VAL A 249 -10.10 5.98 -2.96
C VAL A 249 -9.00 6.99 -2.64
N LEU A 250 -8.24 6.77 -1.59
CA LEU A 250 -7.13 7.65 -1.21
C LEU A 250 -6.05 7.70 -2.30
N PHE A 251 -5.71 6.56 -2.89
CA PHE A 251 -4.79 6.47 -4.03
C PHE A 251 -5.29 7.30 -5.23
N ALA A 252 -6.59 7.20 -5.54
CA ALA A 252 -7.18 7.94 -6.65
C ALA A 252 -7.23 9.47 -6.41
N ILE A 253 -7.28 9.91 -5.15
CA ILE A 253 -7.35 11.34 -4.78
C ILE A 253 -5.96 11.93 -4.54
N ARG A 254 -5.12 11.24 -3.74
CA ARG A 254 -3.86 11.78 -3.21
C ARG A 254 -2.60 11.12 -3.80
N GLY A 255 -2.78 10.05 -4.59
CA GLY A 255 -1.67 9.33 -5.19
C GLY A 255 -0.96 8.39 -4.22
N PHE A 256 0.07 7.71 -4.76
CA PHE A 256 0.74 6.59 -4.10
C PHE A 256 1.42 6.96 -2.77
N GLY A 257 2.10 8.12 -2.71
CA GLY A 257 2.90 8.51 -1.54
C GLY A 257 2.07 8.66 -0.27
N ILE A 258 0.94 9.39 -0.35
CA ILE A 258 0.03 9.59 0.77
C ILE A 258 -0.67 8.27 1.14
N THR A 259 -1.07 7.47 0.16
CA THR A 259 -1.74 6.19 0.43
C THR A 259 -0.84 5.21 1.15
N ALA A 260 0.37 4.98 0.63
CA ALA A 260 1.35 4.09 1.25
C ALA A 260 1.80 4.60 2.63
N GLY A 261 2.00 5.91 2.77
CA GLY A 261 2.31 6.51 4.07
C GLY A 261 1.17 6.38 5.07
N THR A 262 -0.09 6.58 4.66
CA THR A 262 -1.27 6.41 5.53
C THR A 262 -1.40 4.97 5.99
N HIS A 263 -1.18 3.99 5.11
CA HIS A 263 -1.20 2.58 5.48
C HIS A 263 -0.08 2.25 6.48
N ALA A 264 1.14 2.67 6.19
CA ALA A 264 2.28 2.46 7.10
C ALA A 264 2.03 3.09 8.49
N PHE A 265 1.53 4.33 8.55
CA PHE A 265 1.19 4.97 9.83
C PHE A 265 0.03 4.28 10.54
N TYR A 266 -0.99 3.81 9.80
CA TYR A 266 -2.07 3.01 10.38
C TYR A 266 -1.50 1.77 11.09
N ASP A 267 -0.65 1.00 10.44
CA ASP A 267 -0.06 -0.22 11.02
C ASP A 267 0.86 0.09 12.21
N ILE A 268 1.69 1.14 12.11
CA ILE A 268 2.54 1.58 13.24
C ILE A 268 1.68 1.94 14.45
N ILE A 269 0.65 2.78 14.26
CA ILE A 269 -0.21 3.23 15.35
C ILE A 269 -1.01 2.07 15.93
N ALA A 270 -1.56 1.20 15.09
CA ALA A 270 -2.28 0.00 15.51
C ALA A 270 -1.38 -0.93 16.34
N THR A 271 -0.15 -1.16 15.89
CA THR A 271 0.86 -1.97 16.60
C THR A 271 1.16 -1.36 17.98
N VAL A 272 1.40 -0.05 18.03
CA VAL A 272 1.68 0.65 19.30
C VAL A 272 0.47 0.59 20.24
N ILE A 273 -0.75 0.86 19.75
CA ILE A 273 -1.97 0.76 20.56
C ILE A 273 -2.11 -0.66 21.13
N ASN A 274 -1.94 -1.69 20.31
CA ASN A 274 -2.05 -3.09 20.78
C ASN A 274 -1.00 -3.42 21.83
N ALA A 275 0.25 -3.02 21.63
CA ALA A 275 1.33 -3.32 22.57
C ALA A 275 1.12 -2.70 23.96
N PHE A 276 0.58 -1.46 24.01
CA PHE A 276 0.46 -0.74 25.28
C PHE A 276 -0.90 -0.86 25.96
N PHE A 277 -2.00 -0.97 25.18
CA PHE A 277 -3.35 -0.96 25.74
C PHE A 277 -4.02 -2.36 25.78
N PHE A 278 -3.52 -3.30 24.96
CA PHE A 278 -4.05 -4.65 24.88
C PHE A 278 -2.92 -5.71 24.93
N PRO A 279 -2.03 -5.65 25.96
CA PRO A 279 -0.97 -6.63 26.07
C PRO A 279 -1.58 -8.05 26.19
N PRO A 280 -0.98 -9.07 25.58
CA PRO A 280 -1.43 -10.45 25.75
C PRO A 280 -1.41 -10.77 27.22
N THR A 281 -2.56 -11.20 27.76
CA THR A 281 -2.66 -11.71 29.14
C THR A 281 -1.75 -12.93 29.22
N GLY A 282 -0.60 -12.79 29.90
CA GLY A 282 0.32 -13.88 30.16
C GLY A 282 -0.41 -14.96 30.96
N ASN A 283 -0.53 -16.14 30.41
CA ASN A 283 -0.69 -17.41 31.13
C ASN A 283 0.65 -18.10 31.19
#